data_716bca279e0d0124d68eee071a2bcda6
#
_entry.id   716bca279e0d0124d68eee071a2bcda6
#
_cell.length_a   1.000
_cell.length_b   1.000
_cell.length_c   1.000
_cell.angle_alpha   90.00
_cell.angle_beta   90.00
_cell.angle_gamma   90.00
#
_symmetry.space_group_name_H-M   'P 1'
#
loop_
_entity.id
_entity.type
_entity.pdbx_description
1 polymer ?
#
loop_
_entity_poly.entity_id
_entity_poly.type
_entity_poly.pdbx_seq_one_letter_code
_entity_poly.pdbx_strand_id
1 'polypeptide(L)'
;MANIRAARAVASIIRTTLGPQSMLKMLLDPMGSIVLTNDGHAILREVDVSHPAAKSMIELSRAQDEEVGDGTTSVIVLAAEVLGQAEPFLRQDNVHPTVLVSAYTKALAAALEIMEQQAITVDVVKDKEWMTKLVESSLSTKFSSRWNNLMVDMALQAVLTVAQPTAQSSALEGSNSVPVEIMTTAGRMEVDLKRYAKIEKIPGGEMEDCEVLKGVMFNKDTVHSSMRRRIENPRILLLDTPLEYKKGESQTNMEITEEQDWSALLKLEEDYVANMCQEIVAMKPDIVITEKGVSDLAQHYLAKANITAFRRLRKTDNNRIARAVGATIVSRTDEIQESDIGLNCGLFEMRKLGNDWFCYLTDCKDPKACTIVLRGGSKDVLNEIERNLQDAMQVVRNVVNNPKLVPGGGAIEMATAVALKKYGQSKIDGIQQAPFLAVADALEVIPRTLAQNCGVSVIRTITQLRAKHAAAYDEANAEASDKAAPSKCSWGIHGETGQLVDMQEYGIWEPFSVKAQTMKTAIESACMILRIDDIVSGSKKRG
;
A
#
# COMPACT_ATOMS: atom_id res chain seq x y z
N MET A 1 22.15 -26.35 4.70
CA MET A 1 21.88 -26.88 3.35
C MET A 1 20.39 -27.06 3.03
N ALA A 2 19.61 -27.74 3.88
CA ALA A 2 18.16 -27.87 3.67
C ALA A 2 17.44 -26.52 3.53
N ASN A 3 17.81 -25.54 4.37
CA ASN A 3 17.25 -24.20 4.36
C ASN A 3 17.46 -23.47 3.03
N ILE A 4 18.66 -23.57 2.44
CA ILE A 4 18.99 -22.96 1.13
C ILE A 4 18.16 -23.59 0.02
N ARG A 5 18.02 -24.92 0.02
CA ARG A 5 17.18 -25.63 -0.96
C ARG A 5 15.70 -25.22 -0.85
N ALA A 6 15.19 -25.12 0.39
CA ALA A 6 13.82 -24.69 0.63
C ALA A 6 13.57 -23.26 0.13
N ALA A 7 14.48 -22.32 0.39
CA ALA A 7 14.39 -20.94 -0.11
C ALA A 7 14.41 -20.89 -1.64
N ARG A 8 15.31 -21.64 -2.29
CA ARG A 8 15.37 -21.72 -3.76
C ARG A 8 14.11 -22.33 -4.37
N ALA A 9 13.50 -23.32 -3.70
CA ALA A 9 12.25 -23.93 -4.16
C ALA A 9 11.11 -22.88 -4.16
N VAL A 10 10.96 -22.08 -3.09
CA VAL A 10 9.98 -21.00 -3.02
C VAL A 10 10.21 -19.98 -4.13
N ALA A 11 11.45 -19.53 -4.33
CA ALA A 11 11.78 -18.57 -5.38
C ALA A 11 11.47 -19.11 -6.78
N SER A 12 11.67 -20.41 -7.02
CA SER A 12 11.38 -21.02 -8.33
C SER A 12 9.89 -20.97 -8.71
N ILE A 13 8.98 -20.95 -7.71
CA ILE A 13 7.54 -20.86 -7.94
C ILE A 13 7.17 -19.50 -8.54
N ILE A 14 7.78 -18.42 -8.03
CA ILE A 14 7.39 -17.05 -8.38
C ILE A 14 8.32 -16.40 -9.42
N ARG A 15 9.43 -17.02 -9.78
CA ARG A 15 10.42 -16.43 -10.72
C ARG A 15 9.82 -16.06 -12.07
N THR A 16 8.84 -16.82 -12.56
CA THR A 16 8.14 -16.58 -13.83
C THR A 16 7.12 -15.47 -13.79
N THR A 17 6.86 -14.87 -12.60
CA THR A 17 5.92 -13.76 -12.46
C THR A 17 6.61 -12.39 -12.41
N LEU A 18 7.91 -12.31 -12.66
CA LEU A 18 8.68 -11.07 -12.68
C LEU A 18 8.70 -10.44 -14.08
N GLY A 19 8.37 -9.15 -14.14
CA GLY A 19 8.45 -8.32 -15.34
C GLY A 19 7.18 -8.29 -16.20
N PRO A 20 7.16 -7.48 -17.29
CA PRO A 20 5.98 -7.30 -18.15
C PRO A 20 5.54 -8.57 -18.89
N GLN A 21 6.48 -9.44 -19.25
CA GLN A 21 6.20 -10.76 -19.86
C GLN A 21 5.96 -11.85 -18.79
N SER A 22 5.41 -11.45 -17.66
CA SER A 22 5.09 -12.37 -16.57
C SER A 22 3.89 -13.26 -16.90
N MET A 23 3.91 -14.47 -16.34
CA MET A 23 2.80 -15.41 -16.45
C MET A 23 1.94 -15.37 -15.18
N LEU A 24 0.61 -15.42 -15.37
CA LEU A 24 -0.32 -15.55 -14.25
C LEU A 24 -0.22 -16.94 -13.62
N LYS A 25 -0.35 -17.01 -12.31
CA LYS A 25 -0.55 -18.27 -11.58
C LYS A 25 -2.02 -18.44 -11.24
N MET A 26 -2.51 -19.63 -11.41
CA MET A 26 -3.84 -20.05 -10.96
C MET A 26 -3.67 -20.82 -9.65
N LEU A 27 -4.29 -20.35 -8.61
CA LEU A 27 -4.22 -20.92 -7.28
C LEU A 27 -5.61 -21.38 -6.83
N LEU A 28 -5.66 -22.42 -6.04
CA LEU A 28 -6.85 -22.86 -5.33
C LEU A 28 -6.73 -22.44 -3.87
N ASP A 29 -7.63 -21.58 -3.42
CA ASP A 29 -7.78 -21.24 -2.01
C ASP A 29 -8.22 -22.47 -1.21
N PRO A 30 -7.91 -22.59 0.09
CA PRO A 30 -8.42 -23.65 0.97
C PRO A 30 -9.95 -23.83 0.94
N MET A 31 -10.69 -22.79 0.55
CA MET A 31 -12.16 -22.85 0.35
C MET A 31 -12.59 -23.32 -1.03
N GLY A 32 -11.63 -23.64 -1.92
CA GLY A 32 -11.91 -24.08 -3.30
C GLY A 32 -12.19 -22.94 -4.29
N SER A 33 -11.99 -21.68 -3.90
CA SER A 33 -12.07 -20.54 -4.81
C SER A 33 -10.82 -20.45 -5.68
N ILE A 34 -10.97 -19.98 -6.92
CA ILE A 34 -9.86 -19.78 -7.85
C ILE A 34 -9.33 -18.36 -7.70
N VAL A 35 -8.01 -18.24 -7.49
CA VAL A 35 -7.31 -16.97 -7.48
C VAL A 35 -6.35 -16.93 -8.67
N LEU A 36 -6.49 -15.92 -9.52
CA LEU A 36 -5.62 -15.67 -10.67
C LEU A 36 -4.80 -14.43 -10.37
N THR A 37 -3.48 -14.57 -10.30
CA THR A 37 -2.61 -13.41 -9.99
C THR A 37 -1.17 -13.63 -10.48
N ASN A 38 -0.43 -12.54 -10.67
CA ASN A 38 1.03 -12.53 -10.85
C ASN A 38 1.75 -11.88 -9.67
N ASP A 39 1.05 -11.39 -8.66
CA ASP A 39 1.66 -10.82 -7.47
C ASP A 39 2.32 -11.90 -6.58
N GLY A 40 3.60 -11.68 -6.24
CA GLY A 40 4.40 -12.62 -5.45
C GLY A 40 3.84 -12.87 -4.05
N HIS A 41 3.37 -11.82 -3.37
CA HIS A 41 2.79 -11.96 -2.03
C HIS A 41 1.49 -12.76 -2.06
N ALA A 42 0.57 -12.43 -2.99
CA ALA A 42 -0.70 -13.15 -3.12
C ALA A 42 -0.50 -14.65 -3.45
N ILE A 43 0.49 -14.97 -4.31
CA ILE A 43 0.83 -16.36 -4.64
C ILE A 43 1.34 -17.10 -3.40
N LEU A 44 2.31 -16.53 -2.71
CA LEU A 44 2.98 -17.20 -1.59
C LEU A 44 2.08 -17.37 -0.37
N ARG A 45 1.09 -16.50 -0.19
CA ARG A 45 0.12 -16.61 0.90
C ARG A 45 -0.74 -17.88 0.78
N GLU A 46 -1.08 -18.29 -0.45
CA GLU A 46 -1.91 -19.46 -0.69
C GLU A 46 -1.10 -20.77 -0.80
N VAL A 47 0.23 -20.69 -0.88
CA VAL A 47 1.10 -21.88 -0.95
C VAL A 47 1.32 -22.46 0.45
N ASP A 48 0.87 -23.70 0.66
CA ASP A 48 1.16 -24.43 1.90
C ASP A 48 2.58 -25.02 1.88
N VAL A 49 3.40 -24.60 2.81
CA VAL A 49 4.78 -25.08 2.96
C VAL A 49 5.01 -25.62 4.37
N SER A 50 5.65 -26.78 4.44
CA SER A 50 5.98 -27.41 5.72
C SER A 50 7.30 -26.94 6.31
N HIS A 51 8.29 -26.57 5.46
CA HIS A 51 9.64 -26.23 5.89
C HIS A 51 9.71 -24.84 6.54
N PRO A 52 10.28 -24.67 7.77
CA PRO A 52 10.32 -23.38 8.46
C PRO A 52 11.05 -22.28 7.69
N ALA A 53 12.17 -22.59 7.03
CA ALA A 53 12.87 -21.59 6.21
C ALA A 53 12.03 -21.11 5.01
N ALA A 54 11.19 -21.98 4.44
CA ALA A 54 10.26 -21.58 3.38
C ALA A 54 9.16 -20.66 3.93
N LYS A 55 8.64 -20.91 5.13
CA LYS A 55 7.71 -20.02 5.83
C LYS A 55 8.32 -18.65 6.09
N SER A 56 9.59 -18.62 6.52
CA SER A 56 10.33 -17.37 6.70
C SER A 56 10.43 -16.58 5.38
N MET A 57 10.65 -17.25 4.24
CA MET A 57 10.66 -16.59 2.93
C MET A 57 9.29 -16.01 2.57
N ILE A 58 8.19 -16.67 2.92
CA ILE A 58 6.84 -16.13 2.70
C ILE A 58 6.62 -14.86 3.53
N GLU A 59 7.03 -14.86 4.79
CA GLU A 59 6.94 -13.67 5.66
C GLU A 59 7.77 -12.49 5.14
N LEU A 60 8.87 -12.73 4.41
CA LEU A 60 9.61 -11.67 3.72
C LEU A 60 8.78 -10.94 2.69
N SER A 61 8.09 -11.70 1.84
CA SER A 61 7.20 -11.11 0.83
C SER A 61 6.10 -10.28 1.48
N ARG A 62 5.55 -10.79 2.60
CA ARG A 62 4.55 -10.06 3.38
C ARG A 62 5.11 -8.76 3.99
N ALA A 63 6.29 -8.81 4.60
CA ALA A 63 6.93 -7.63 5.17
C ALA A 63 7.23 -6.56 4.10
N GLN A 64 7.66 -6.98 2.91
CA GLN A 64 7.88 -6.10 1.77
C GLN A 64 6.57 -5.43 1.31
N ASP A 65 5.48 -6.21 1.23
CA ASP A 65 4.16 -5.71 0.85
C ASP A 65 3.59 -4.71 1.87
N GLU A 66 3.72 -4.99 3.15
CA GLU A 66 3.23 -4.12 4.24
C GLU A 66 4.01 -2.78 4.30
N GLU A 67 5.31 -2.79 4.03
CA GLU A 67 6.20 -1.62 4.13
C GLU A 67 6.11 -0.73 2.89
N VAL A 68 6.35 -1.29 1.72
CA VAL A 68 6.47 -0.52 0.47
C VAL A 68 5.45 -0.90 -0.60
N GLY A 69 4.74 -2.02 -0.48
CA GLY A 69 3.65 -2.44 -1.35
C GLY A 69 4.06 -2.84 -2.77
N ASP A 70 5.36 -2.96 -3.06
CA ASP A 70 5.87 -3.40 -4.36
C ASP A 70 7.20 -4.15 -4.19
N GLY A 71 7.65 -4.87 -5.23
CA GLY A 71 8.89 -5.64 -5.21
C GLY A 71 8.80 -6.97 -4.44
N THR A 72 7.62 -7.46 -4.15
CA THR A 72 7.34 -8.71 -3.43
C THR A 72 7.97 -9.94 -4.06
N THR A 73 7.99 -10.02 -5.40
CA THR A 73 8.66 -11.07 -6.17
C THR A 73 10.18 -10.89 -6.15
N SER A 74 10.66 -9.66 -6.34
CA SER A 74 12.08 -9.35 -6.42
C SER A 74 12.82 -9.68 -5.12
N VAL A 75 12.23 -9.41 -3.96
CA VAL A 75 12.84 -9.67 -2.64
C VAL A 75 13.12 -11.16 -2.44
N ILE A 76 12.19 -12.03 -2.84
CA ILE A 76 12.32 -13.48 -2.68
C ILE A 76 13.35 -14.05 -3.66
N VAL A 77 13.31 -13.60 -4.92
CA VAL A 77 14.25 -14.05 -5.93
C VAL A 77 15.68 -13.66 -5.54
N LEU A 78 15.87 -12.42 -5.05
CA LEU A 78 17.17 -11.93 -4.58
C LEU A 78 17.66 -12.68 -3.34
N ALA A 79 16.81 -12.85 -2.31
CA ALA A 79 17.16 -13.58 -1.09
C ALA A 79 17.59 -15.03 -1.38
N ALA A 80 16.86 -15.70 -2.26
CA ALA A 80 17.19 -17.07 -2.66
C ALA A 80 18.51 -17.16 -3.46
N GLU A 81 18.82 -16.16 -4.28
CA GLU A 81 20.07 -16.11 -5.01
C GLU A 81 21.25 -15.81 -4.08
N VAL A 82 21.11 -14.86 -3.14
CA VAL A 82 22.13 -14.58 -2.11
C VAL A 82 22.44 -15.85 -1.29
N LEU A 83 21.41 -16.58 -0.90
CA LEU A 83 21.56 -17.89 -0.23
C LEU A 83 22.21 -18.93 -1.15
N GLY A 84 21.88 -18.91 -2.44
CA GLY A 84 22.46 -19.80 -3.44
C GLY A 84 23.96 -19.56 -3.65
N GLN A 85 24.38 -18.31 -3.68
CA GLN A 85 25.78 -17.92 -3.78
C GLN A 85 26.59 -18.21 -2.50
N ALA A 86 25.92 -18.34 -1.34
CA ALA A 86 26.55 -18.76 -0.11
C ALA A 86 26.88 -20.26 -0.06
N GLU A 87 26.18 -21.10 -0.85
CA GLU A 87 26.32 -22.57 -0.81
C GLU A 87 27.76 -23.05 -1.08
N PRO A 88 28.49 -22.58 -2.10
CA PRO A 88 29.88 -22.98 -2.37
C PRO A 88 30.82 -22.70 -1.18
N PHE A 89 30.73 -21.50 -0.59
CA PHE A 89 31.58 -21.11 0.54
C PHE A 89 31.38 -21.98 1.77
N LEU A 90 30.15 -22.39 2.04
CA LEU A 90 29.84 -23.29 3.16
C LEU A 90 30.25 -24.74 2.88
N ARG A 91 30.15 -25.20 1.63
CA ARG A 91 30.31 -26.60 1.29
C ARG A 91 31.72 -26.96 0.85
N GLN A 92 32.37 -26.11 0.06
CA GLN A 92 33.67 -26.36 -0.52
C GLN A 92 34.78 -25.70 0.28
N ASP A 93 34.61 -24.44 0.62
CA ASP A 93 35.63 -23.63 1.27
C ASP A 93 35.59 -23.69 2.80
N ASN A 94 34.56 -24.35 3.37
CA ASN A 94 34.32 -24.45 4.83
C ASN A 94 34.39 -23.11 5.56
N VAL A 95 33.94 -22.01 4.90
CA VAL A 95 33.90 -20.68 5.52
C VAL A 95 32.80 -20.65 6.58
N HIS A 96 33.14 -20.17 7.77
CA HIS A 96 32.16 -20.10 8.84
C HIS A 96 31.02 -19.09 8.53
N PRO A 97 29.74 -19.41 8.80
CA PRO A 97 28.59 -18.55 8.50
C PRO A 97 28.71 -17.11 8.99
N THR A 98 29.35 -16.88 10.14
CA THR A 98 29.56 -15.53 10.72
C THR A 98 30.44 -14.64 9.82
N VAL A 99 31.40 -15.22 9.12
CA VAL A 99 32.26 -14.49 8.17
C VAL A 99 31.43 -14.05 6.96
N LEU A 100 30.59 -14.96 6.43
CA LEU A 100 29.66 -14.66 5.34
C LEU A 100 28.71 -13.54 5.72
N VAL A 101 28.07 -13.63 6.90
CA VAL A 101 27.16 -12.62 7.42
C VAL A 101 27.84 -11.26 7.56
N SER A 102 29.07 -11.22 8.10
CA SER A 102 29.84 -9.97 8.20
C SER A 102 30.14 -9.36 6.83
N ALA A 103 30.52 -10.17 5.85
CA ALA A 103 30.78 -9.71 4.50
C ALA A 103 29.50 -9.18 3.81
N TYR A 104 28.38 -9.89 3.97
CA TYR A 104 27.09 -9.52 3.40
C TYR A 104 26.53 -8.22 4.00
N THR A 105 26.70 -8.02 5.32
CA THR A 105 26.31 -6.75 5.97
C THR A 105 27.12 -5.58 5.44
N LYS A 106 28.44 -5.76 5.22
CA LYS A 106 29.28 -4.74 4.61
C LYS A 106 28.90 -4.45 3.16
N ALA A 107 28.57 -5.51 2.39
CA ALA A 107 28.11 -5.38 1.00
C ALA A 107 26.77 -4.64 0.92
N LEU A 108 25.83 -4.91 1.84
CA LEU A 108 24.56 -4.18 1.93
C LEU A 108 24.77 -2.69 2.20
N ALA A 109 25.62 -2.33 3.16
CA ALA A 109 25.89 -0.92 3.47
C ALA A 109 26.48 -0.18 2.26
N ALA A 110 27.46 -0.80 1.58
CA ALA A 110 28.06 -0.23 0.37
C ALA A 110 27.05 -0.16 -0.79
N ALA A 111 26.20 -1.18 -0.96
CA ALA A 111 25.15 -1.18 -2.00
C ALA A 111 24.15 -0.04 -1.84
N LEU A 112 23.67 0.19 -0.63
CA LEU A 112 22.73 1.27 -0.33
C LEU A 112 23.36 2.65 -0.59
N GLU A 113 24.63 2.85 -0.21
CA GLU A 113 25.36 4.10 -0.47
C GLU A 113 25.51 4.34 -1.98
N ILE A 114 25.92 3.32 -2.76
CA ILE A 114 26.04 3.40 -4.20
C ILE A 114 24.69 3.71 -4.86
N MET A 115 23.62 3.06 -4.44
CA MET A 115 22.27 3.33 -4.96
C MET A 115 21.80 4.75 -4.66
N GLU A 116 22.05 5.25 -3.46
CA GLU A 116 21.65 6.61 -3.09
C GLU A 116 22.35 7.67 -3.94
N GLN A 117 23.61 7.44 -4.30
CA GLN A 117 24.38 8.33 -5.18
C GLN A 117 23.87 8.33 -6.63
N GLN A 118 23.21 7.25 -7.08
CA GLN A 118 22.62 7.12 -8.41
C GLN A 118 21.18 7.63 -8.50
N ALA A 119 20.53 7.85 -7.34
CA ALA A 119 19.15 8.28 -7.29
C ALA A 119 18.97 9.71 -7.80
N ILE A 120 17.88 9.94 -8.53
CA ILE A 120 17.46 11.25 -9.03
C ILE A 120 16.34 11.76 -8.13
N THR A 121 16.43 13.00 -7.68
CA THR A 121 15.36 13.64 -6.90
C THR A 121 14.38 14.33 -7.84
N VAL A 122 13.09 14.08 -7.66
CA VAL A 122 11.99 14.59 -8.49
C VAL A 122 11.06 15.44 -7.63
N ASP A 123 10.55 16.54 -8.19
CA ASP A 123 9.53 17.36 -7.52
C ASP A 123 8.12 16.79 -7.81
N VAL A 124 7.54 16.13 -6.82
CA VAL A 124 6.24 15.44 -6.93
C VAL A 124 5.09 16.37 -7.33
N VAL A 125 5.17 17.65 -6.98
CA VAL A 125 4.08 18.62 -7.23
C VAL A 125 4.16 19.23 -8.64
N LYS A 126 5.38 19.49 -9.13
CA LYS A 126 5.61 20.15 -10.43
C LYS A 126 5.67 19.15 -11.57
N ASP A 127 6.22 17.97 -11.34
CA ASP A 127 6.57 17.01 -12.37
C ASP A 127 5.52 15.87 -12.52
N LYS A 128 4.28 16.22 -12.83
CA LYS A 128 3.20 15.24 -13.01
C LYS A 128 3.51 14.17 -14.06
N GLU A 129 4.23 14.52 -15.11
CA GLU A 129 4.59 13.58 -16.18
C GLU A 129 5.49 12.43 -15.67
N TRP A 130 6.42 12.73 -14.74
CA TRP A 130 7.26 11.71 -14.12
C TRP A 130 6.46 10.76 -13.25
N MET A 131 5.49 11.30 -12.49
CA MET A 131 4.59 10.49 -11.66
C MET A 131 3.72 9.58 -12.52
N THR A 132 3.20 10.08 -13.64
CA THR A 132 2.43 9.28 -14.59
C THR A 132 3.27 8.12 -15.14
N LYS A 133 4.47 8.41 -15.68
CA LYS A 133 5.39 7.39 -16.21
C LYS A 133 5.80 6.35 -15.17
N LEU A 134 6.02 6.78 -13.92
CA LEU A 134 6.33 5.88 -12.82
C LEU A 134 5.21 4.88 -12.53
N VAL A 135 3.97 5.37 -12.43
CA VAL A 135 2.80 4.52 -12.19
C VAL A 135 2.53 3.63 -13.40
N GLU A 136 2.67 4.15 -14.63
CA GLU A 136 2.60 3.36 -15.86
C GLU A 136 3.61 2.20 -15.86
N SER A 137 4.85 2.45 -15.46
CA SER A 137 5.89 1.42 -15.40
C SER A 137 5.54 0.32 -14.40
N SER A 138 4.94 0.65 -13.26
CA SER A 138 4.46 -0.30 -12.26
C SER A 138 3.27 -1.13 -12.76
N LEU A 139 2.29 -0.48 -13.40
CA LEU A 139 1.08 -1.14 -13.90
C LEU A 139 1.31 -1.95 -15.19
N SER A 140 2.32 -1.61 -16.00
CA SER A 140 2.64 -2.33 -17.25
C SER A 140 2.96 -3.80 -17.02
N THR A 141 3.42 -4.16 -15.82
CA THR A 141 3.71 -5.54 -15.41
C THR A 141 2.48 -6.32 -14.95
N LYS A 142 1.31 -5.67 -14.86
CA LYS A 142 0.09 -6.20 -14.24
C LYS A 142 -1.00 -6.49 -15.28
N PHE A 143 -2.01 -7.24 -14.86
CA PHE A 143 -3.19 -7.58 -15.67
C PHE A 143 -3.95 -6.33 -16.16
N SER A 144 -3.94 -5.27 -15.38
CA SER A 144 -4.67 -4.01 -15.64
C SER A 144 -4.05 -3.14 -16.75
N SER A 145 -2.97 -3.58 -17.41
CA SER A 145 -2.27 -2.80 -18.46
C SER A 145 -3.15 -2.30 -19.61
N ARG A 146 -4.29 -2.98 -19.88
CA ARG A 146 -5.26 -2.55 -20.90
C ARG A 146 -5.96 -1.22 -20.55
N TRP A 147 -6.12 -0.90 -19.27
CA TRP A 147 -6.76 0.32 -18.75
C TRP A 147 -5.76 1.22 -18.03
N ASN A 148 -4.51 1.19 -18.51
CA ASN A 148 -3.39 1.81 -17.81
C ASN A 148 -3.65 3.28 -17.47
N ASN A 149 -4.07 4.08 -18.45
CA ASN A 149 -4.32 5.52 -18.25
C ASN A 149 -5.37 5.79 -17.17
N LEU A 150 -6.49 5.04 -17.17
CA LEU A 150 -7.54 5.17 -16.17
C LEU A 150 -7.02 4.81 -14.77
N MET A 151 -6.27 3.71 -14.66
CA MET A 151 -5.72 3.26 -13.38
C MET A 151 -4.66 4.21 -12.83
N VAL A 152 -3.81 4.76 -13.70
CA VAL A 152 -2.81 5.77 -13.34
C VAL A 152 -3.48 7.02 -12.78
N ASP A 153 -4.48 7.54 -13.49
CA ASP A 153 -5.22 8.73 -13.06
C ASP A 153 -5.92 8.49 -11.72
N MET A 154 -6.54 7.32 -11.55
CA MET A 154 -7.20 6.95 -10.30
C MET A 154 -6.21 6.84 -9.14
N ALA A 155 -5.06 6.20 -9.34
CA ALA A 155 -4.04 6.07 -8.30
C ALA A 155 -3.48 7.44 -7.88
N LEU A 156 -3.15 8.30 -8.85
CA LEU A 156 -2.65 9.65 -8.58
C LEU A 156 -3.69 10.51 -7.86
N GLN A 157 -4.93 10.53 -8.34
CA GLN A 157 -6.01 11.29 -7.71
C GLN A 157 -6.28 10.82 -6.27
N ALA A 158 -6.32 9.50 -6.04
CA ALA A 158 -6.57 8.94 -4.71
C ALA A 158 -5.46 9.34 -3.72
N VAL A 159 -4.18 9.17 -4.10
CA VAL A 159 -3.07 9.48 -3.20
C VAL A 159 -2.96 10.97 -2.93
N LEU A 160 -3.08 11.82 -3.96
CA LEU A 160 -3.01 13.28 -3.80
C LEU A 160 -4.17 13.83 -2.98
N THR A 161 -5.35 13.21 -3.04
CA THR A 161 -6.51 13.60 -2.20
C THR A 161 -6.28 13.26 -0.72
N VAL A 162 -5.61 12.15 -0.43
CA VAL A 162 -5.37 11.69 0.96
C VAL A 162 -4.12 12.32 1.58
N ALA A 163 -3.15 12.74 0.77
CA ALA A 163 -1.88 13.29 1.22
C ALA A 163 -2.07 14.57 2.06
N GLN A 164 -1.43 14.62 3.22
CA GLN A 164 -1.48 15.78 4.13
C GLN A 164 -0.08 16.17 4.61
N PRO A 165 0.17 17.48 4.81
CA PRO A 165 1.40 17.91 5.47
C PRO A 165 1.42 17.41 6.92
N THR A 166 2.55 16.89 7.36
CA THR A 166 2.73 16.42 8.75
C THR A 166 2.58 17.60 9.72
N ALA A 167 1.97 17.37 10.89
CA ALA A 167 1.73 18.40 11.91
C ALA A 167 3.00 19.14 12.37
N GLN A 168 4.18 18.56 12.20
CA GLN A 168 5.46 19.23 12.45
C GLN A 168 5.81 20.32 11.42
N SER A 169 5.28 20.23 10.19
CA SER A 169 5.44 21.27 9.17
C SER A 169 4.45 22.42 9.36
N SER A 170 3.25 22.15 9.91
CA SER A 170 2.26 23.18 10.22
C SER A 170 2.64 24.05 11.43
N ALA A 171 3.45 23.55 12.34
CA ALA A 171 3.99 24.34 13.47
C ALA A 171 5.03 25.39 13.04
N LEU A 172 5.61 25.27 11.84
CA LEU A 172 6.53 26.24 11.24
C LEU A 172 5.83 27.37 10.48
N GLU A 173 4.52 27.22 10.19
CA GLU A 173 3.71 28.27 9.53
C GLU A 173 3.46 29.50 10.43
N GLY A 174 3.71 29.40 11.73
CA GLY A 174 3.57 30.50 12.70
C GLY A 174 4.70 31.52 12.74
N SER A 175 5.81 31.34 12.03
CA SER A 175 6.89 32.32 11.91
C SER A 175 6.89 32.94 10.51
N ASN A 176 6.40 34.16 10.43
CA ASN A 176 6.46 35.02 9.23
C ASN A 176 7.87 35.08 8.68
N SER A 177 8.17 34.37 7.58
CA SER A 177 9.23 34.70 6.63
C SER A 177 9.91 33.54 5.89
N VAL A 178 9.21 32.42 5.60
CA VAL A 178 9.80 31.39 4.71
C VAL A 178 8.92 31.24 3.46
N PRO A 179 9.45 31.43 2.23
CA PRO A 179 8.67 31.24 1.01
C PRO A 179 8.17 29.80 0.89
N VAL A 180 6.94 29.65 0.42
CA VAL A 180 6.24 28.37 0.18
C VAL A 180 7.05 27.39 -0.69
N GLU A 181 7.97 27.87 -1.50
CA GLU A 181 8.87 27.07 -2.33
C GLU A 181 9.89 26.23 -1.56
N ILE A 182 10.19 26.57 -0.30
CA ILE A 182 11.12 25.81 0.55
C ILE A 182 10.37 24.71 1.34
N MET A 183 9.05 24.82 1.50
CA MET A 183 8.23 23.83 2.23
C MET A 183 8.07 22.52 1.47
N THR A 184 8.11 22.52 0.14
CA THR A 184 8.00 21.30 -0.68
C THR A 184 9.23 20.40 -0.60
N THR A 185 10.38 20.91 -0.17
CA THR A 185 11.65 20.16 -0.06
C THR A 185 11.91 19.63 1.36
N ALA A 186 11.24 20.12 2.39
CA ALA A 186 11.52 19.82 3.80
C ALA A 186 10.33 19.26 4.60
N GLY A 187 9.11 19.31 4.07
CA GLY A 187 7.90 18.82 4.75
C GLY A 187 7.62 17.36 4.42
N ARG A 188 7.74 16.46 5.39
CA ARG A 188 7.23 15.09 5.24
C ARG A 188 5.71 15.15 5.08
N MET A 189 5.21 14.58 3.99
CA MET A 189 3.77 14.34 3.80
C MET A 189 3.40 13.03 4.49
N GLU A 190 2.27 13.00 5.17
CA GLU A 190 1.70 11.78 5.72
C GLU A 190 0.59 11.28 4.79
N VAL A 191 0.72 10.03 4.33
CA VAL A 191 -0.23 9.41 3.40
C VAL A 191 -0.69 8.07 3.97
N ASP A 192 -1.84 8.06 4.63
CA ASP A 192 -2.47 6.84 5.16
C ASP A 192 -3.58 6.34 4.22
N LEU A 193 -3.17 5.55 3.23
CA LEU A 193 -4.09 4.99 2.23
C LEU A 193 -5.04 3.96 2.84
N LYS A 194 -4.57 3.13 3.79
CA LYS A 194 -5.37 2.04 4.36
C LYS A 194 -6.61 2.54 5.10
N ARG A 195 -6.52 3.70 5.74
CA ARG A 195 -7.63 4.28 6.50
C ARG A 195 -8.52 5.18 5.66
N TYR A 196 -7.96 5.96 4.73
CA TYR A 196 -8.67 7.08 4.11
C TYR A 196 -8.93 6.94 2.62
N ALA A 197 -8.29 5.98 1.92
CA ALA A 197 -8.64 5.57 0.57
C ALA A 197 -9.34 4.21 0.61
N LYS A 198 -10.67 4.18 0.46
CA LYS A 198 -11.43 2.94 0.46
C LYS A 198 -11.74 2.52 -0.96
N ILE A 199 -11.53 1.26 -1.27
CA ILE A 199 -11.95 0.66 -2.52
C ILE A 199 -13.27 -0.08 -2.30
N GLU A 200 -14.31 0.29 -3.07
CA GLU A 200 -15.59 -0.41 -3.10
C GLU A 200 -15.74 -1.12 -4.44
N LYS A 201 -15.96 -2.43 -4.38
CA LYS A 201 -16.14 -3.30 -5.56
C LYS A 201 -17.62 -3.54 -5.79
N ILE A 202 -18.13 -3.11 -6.93
CA ILE A 202 -19.54 -3.27 -7.30
C ILE A 202 -19.58 -4.09 -8.59
N PRO A 203 -19.93 -5.38 -8.53
CA PRO A 203 -20.05 -6.23 -9.71
C PRO A 203 -21.10 -5.68 -10.70
N GLY A 204 -20.79 -5.79 -11.99
CA GLY A 204 -21.61 -5.24 -13.07
C GLY A 204 -21.14 -3.85 -13.53
N GLY A 205 -21.51 -3.48 -14.74
CA GLY A 205 -20.97 -2.29 -15.43
C GLY A 205 -19.67 -2.58 -16.15
N GLU A 206 -19.09 -1.56 -16.73
CA GLU A 206 -17.84 -1.62 -17.48
C GLU A 206 -16.69 -1.08 -16.65
N MET A 207 -15.47 -1.38 -17.04
CA MET A 207 -14.27 -0.88 -16.36
C MET A 207 -14.10 0.64 -16.49
N GLU A 208 -14.67 1.20 -17.54
CA GLU A 208 -14.67 2.64 -17.80
C GLU A 208 -15.57 3.43 -16.83
N ASP A 209 -16.47 2.72 -16.13
CA ASP A 209 -17.31 3.29 -15.07
C ASP A 209 -16.57 3.40 -13.72
N CYS A 210 -15.29 3.00 -13.65
CA CYS A 210 -14.48 3.14 -12.45
C CYS A 210 -14.12 4.62 -12.24
N GLU A 211 -14.32 5.10 -11.01
CA GLU A 211 -14.06 6.49 -10.66
C GLU A 211 -13.51 6.67 -9.25
N VAL A 212 -12.80 7.77 -9.04
CA VAL A 212 -12.39 8.22 -7.71
C VAL A 212 -13.30 9.34 -7.27
N LEU A 213 -14.09 9.07 -6.24
CA LEU A 213 -15.00 10.06 -5.66
C LEU A 213 -14.22 11.03 -4.75
N LYS A 214 -14.36 12.32 -5.00
CA LYS A 214 -13.90 13.36 -4.07
C LYS A 214 -14.85 13.45 -2.88
N GLY A 215 -14.78 12.43 -2.02
CA GLY A 215 -15.69 12.24 -0.91
C GLY A 215 -15.79 10.79 -0.49
N VAL A 216 -16.88 10.41 0.16
CA VAL A 216 -17.07 9.07 0.72
C VAL A 216 -18.34 8.43 0.20
N MET A 217 -18.22 7.15 -0.17
CA MET A 217 -19.36 6.30 -0.48
C MET A 217 -19.47 5.15 0.52
N PHE A 218 -20.69 4.80 0.91
CA PHE A 218 -20.98 3.68 1.79
C PHE A 218 -22.30 2.99 1.43
N ASN A 219 -22.37 1.68 1.66
CA ASN A 219 -23.55 0.86 1.38
C ASN A 219 -24.49 0.87 2.61
N LYS A 220 -25.47 1.77 2.61
CA LYS A 220 -26.57 1.82 3.60
C LYS A 220 -27.81 2.45 2.98
N ASP A 221 -28.99 2.03 3.48
CA ASP A 221 -30.26 2.71 3.20
C ASP A 221 -30.65 3.62 4.37
N THR A 222 -31.52 4.59 4.09
CA THR A 222 -32.10 5.46 5.12
C THR A 222 -32.89 4.65 6.13
N VAL A 223 -32.95 5.13 7.35
CA VAL A 223 -33.66 4.44 8.43
C VAL A 223 -35.17 4.44 8.18
N HIS A 224 -35.72 5.47 7.55
CA HIS A 224 -37.13 5.60 7.24
C HIS A 224 -37.35 5.99 5.77
N SER A 225 -38.38 5.45 5.14
CA SER A 225 -38.67 5.62 3.71
C SER A 225 -39.03 7.05 3.28
N SER A 226 -39.54 7.87 4.20
CA SER A 226 -39.91 9.28 3.94
C SER A 226 -38.72 10.24 3.97
N MET A 227 -37.53 9.80 4.36
CA MET A 227 -36.34 10.64 4.44
C MET A 227 -35.83 11.04 3.06
N ARG A 228 -35.23 12.24 2.99
CA ARG A 228 -34.72 12.80 1.73
C ARG A 228 -33.53 12.00 1.22
N ARG A 229 -33.52 11.72 -0.09
CA ARG A 229 -32.46 10.93 -0.75
C ARG A 229 -31.47 11.77 -1.54
N ARG A 230 -31.72 13.07 -1.67
CA ARG A 230 -30.83 14.05 -2.30
C ARG A 230 -30.89 15.36 -1.53
N ILE A 231 -29.74 15.88 -1.15
CA ILE A 231 -29.60 17.14 -0.41
C ILE A 231 -28.35 17.85 -0.93
N GLU A 232 -28.51 19.12 -1.30
CA GLU A 232 -27.41 19.99 -1.72
C GLU A 232 -26.86 20.74 -0.50
N ASN A 233 -25.53 20.80 -0.37
CA ASN A 233 -24.81 21.40 0.76
C ASN A 233 -25.32 20.95 2.13
N PRO A 234 -25.37 19.61 2.40
CA PRO A 234 -25.94 19.09 3.63
C PRO A 234 -25.10 19.44 4.86
N ARG A 235 -25.77 19.74 5.96
CA ARG A 235 -25.19 19.83 7.30
C ARG A 235 -25.15 18.41 7.90
N ILE A 236 -23.96 17.87 8.13
CA ILE A 236 -23.77 16.46 8.53
C ILE A 236 -23.29 16.38 9.97
N LEU A 237 -24.04 15.67 10.80
CA LEU A 237 -23.71 15.36 12.18
C LEU A 237 -23.33 13.89 12.33
N LEU A 238 -22.20 13.62 12.99
CA LEU A 238 -21.67 12.28 13.21
C LEU A 238 -21.72 11.93 14.70
N LEU A 239 -22.32 10.78 15.02
CA LEU A 239 -22.51 10.32 16.40
C LEU A 239 -21.88 8.93 16.62
N ASP A 240 -21.33 8.72 17.80
CA ASP A 240 -20.87 7.40 18.30
C ASP A 240 -21.83 6.88 19.41
N THR A 241 -22.92 7.59 19.66
CA THR A 241 -23.91 7.21 20.66
C THR A 241 -25.12 6.51 20.04
N PRO A 242 -25.75 5.54 20.72
CA PRO A 242 -27.04 5.01 20.29
C PRO A 242 -28.15 6.04 20.53
N LEU A 243 -29.04 6.18 19.56
CA LEU A 243 -30.28 6.94 19.71
C LEU A 243 -31.42 6.01 20.17
N GLU A 244 -31.14 5.32 21.26
CA GLU A 244 -32.02 4.33 21.88
C GLU A 244 -31.97 4.54 23.39
N TYR A 245 -33.01 4.09 24.08
CA TYR A 245 -32.96 4.07 25.54
C TYR A 245 -31.81 3.14 25.99
N LYS A 246 -30.86 3.71 26.74
CA LYS A 246 -29.69 2.97 27.20
C LYS A 246 -30.06 2.17 28.46
N LYS A 247 -29.99 0.83 28.33
CA LYS A 247 -30.11 -0.04 29.49
C LYS A 247 -28.94 0.23 30.46
N GLY A 248 -29.23 0.43 31.75
CA GLY A 248 -28.21 0.66 32.77
C GLY A 248 -27.20 -0.47 32.85
N GLU A 249 -25.95 -0.15 33.21
CA GLU A 249 -24.87 -1.14 33.35
C GLU A 249 -25.11 -2.11 34.51
N SER A 250 -25.84 -1.67 35.56
CA SER A 250 -26.25 -2.51 36.67
C SER A 250 -27.67 -3.03 36.47
N GLN A 251 -27.85 -4.35 36.63
CA GLN A 251 -29.18 -4.95 36.66
C GLN A 251 -29.89 -4.54 37.96
N THR A 252 -30.70 -3.54 37.89
CA THR A 252 -31.66 -3.21 38.94
C THR A 252 -33.01 -3.85 38.61
N ASN A 253 -33.48 -4.76 39.45
CA ASN A 253 -34.84 -5.28 39.33
C ASN A 253 -35.75 -4.29 40.02
N MET A 254 -36.69 -3.70 39.27
CA MET A 254 -37.78 -2.89 39.82
C MET A 254 -39.04 -3.75 39.85
N GLU A 255 -39.65 -3.85 41.01
CA GLU A 255 -41.00 -4.43 41.17
C GLU A 255 -42.03 -3.33 40.99
N ILE A 256 -42.86 -3.46 39.97
CA ILE A 256 -43.94 -2.54 39.67
C ILE A 256 -45.20 -3.13 40.26
N THR A 257 -45.78 -2.41 41.25
CA THR A 257 -46.96 -2.84 41.98
C THR A 257 -48.23 -2.17 41.49
N GLU A 258 -48.11 -1.00 40.83
CA GLU A 258 -49.28 -0.23 40.38
C GLU A 258 -49.23 -0.02 38.84
N GLU A 259 -50.40 0.03 38.20
CA GLU A 259 -50.57 0.29 36.77
C GLU A 259 -50.09 1.71 36.38
N GLN A 260 -50.17 2.66 37.30
CA GLN A 260 -49.69 4.04 37.10
C GLN A 260 -48.16 4.12 36.97
N ASP A 261 -47.43 3.29 37.72
CA ASP A 261 -45.97 3.24 37.68
C ASP A 261 -45.46 2.70 36.33
N TRP A 262 -46.18 1.76 35.74
CA TRP A 262 -45.86 1.25 34.40
C TRP A 262 -45.98 2.33 33.33
N SER A 263 -47.05 3.09 33.34
CA SER A 263 -47.24 4.19 32.38
C SER A 263 -46.25 5.35 32.60
N ALA A 264 -45.79 5.58 33.81
CA ALA A 264 -44.74 6.56 34.13
C ALA A 264 -43.38 6.13 33.60
N LEU A 265 -43.02 4.83 33.71
CA LEU A 265 -41.77 4.29 33.16
C LEU A 265 -41.71 4.38 31.62
N LEU A 266 -42.80 4.02 30.94
CA LEU A 266 -42.87 4.17 29.49
C LEU A 266 -42.69 5.63 29.04
N LYS A 267 -43.29 6.56 29.75
CA LYS A 267 -43.09 7.99 29.47
C LYS A 267 -41.66 8.45 29.71
N LEU A 268 -40.98 7.95 30.73
CA LEU A 268 -39.57 8.28 30.98
C LEU A 268 -38.68 7.79 29.84
N GLU A 269 -38.94 6.61 29.27
CA GLU A 269 -38.20 6.12 28.08
C GLU A 269 -38.49 7.00 26.86
N GLU A 270 -39.75 7.36 26.61
CA GLU A 270 -40.16 8.25 25.54
C GLU A 270 -39.53 9.64 25.68
N ASP A 271 -39.61 10.24 26.87
CA ASP A 271 -39.06 11.55 27.17
C ASP A 271 -37.53 11.58 27.02
N TYR A 272 -36.83 10.51 27.42
CA TYR A 272 -35.38 10.39 27.24
C TYR A 272 -34.98 10.43 25.75
N VAL A 273 -35.64 9.63 24.92
CA VAL A 273 -35.38 9.60 23.48
C VAL A 273 -35.82 10.92 22.82
N ALA A 274 -36.93 11.50 23.24
CA ALA A 274 -37.42 12.79 22.76
C ALA A 274 -36.44 13.93 23.07
N ASN A 275 -35.86 13.97 24.27
CA ASN A 275 -34.88 14.97 24.66
C ASN A 275 -33.60 14.87 23.80
N MET A 276 -33.05 13.67 23.63
CA MET A 276 -31.89 13.47 22.71
C MET A 276 -32.19 13.94 21.28
N CYS A 277 -33.39 13.63 20.76
CA CYS A 277 -33.79 14.08 19.44
C CYS A 277 -33.99 15.61 19.39
N GLN A 278 -34.48 16.25 20.44
CA GLN A 278 -34.63 17.70 20.51
C GLN A 278 -33.28 18.42 20.50
N GLU A 279 -32.28 17.89 21.23
CA GLU A 279 -30.90 18.42 21.22
C GLU A 279 -30.32 18.36 19.80
N ILE A 280 -30.48 17.23 19.08
CA ILE A 280 -30.06 17.09 17.70
C ILE A 280 -30.79 18.06 16.75
N VAL A 281 -32.12 18.16 16.87
CA VAL A 281 -32.96 19.04 16.05
C VAL A 281 -32.62 20.52 16.29
N ALA A 282 -32.24 20.92 17.49
CA ALA A 282 -31.83 22.27 17.82
C ALA A 282 -30.63 22.76 16.98
N MET A 283 -29.71 21.83 16.61
CA MET A 283 -28.54 22.09 15.78
C MET A 283 -28.86 22.12 14.27
N LYS A 284 -30.08 21.76 13.88
CA LYS A 284 -30.57 21.77 12.50
C LYS A 284 -29.64 21.03 11.50
N PRO A 285 -29.20 19.79 11.76
CA PRO A 285 -28.50 19.00 10.77
C PRO A 285 -29.49 18.54 9.69
N ASP A 286 -28.99 18.35 8.47
CA ASP A 286 -29.75 17.70 7.40
C ASP A 286 -29.58 16.18 7.42
N ILE A 287 -28.39 15.73 7.83
CA ILE A 287 -28.04 14.31 7.87
C ILE A 287 -27.44 13.99 9.24
N VAL A 288 -27.92 12.92 9.86
CA VAL A 288 -27.40 12.35 11.10
C VAL A 288 -26.91 10.93 10.83
N ILE A 289 -25.67 10.65 11.16
CA ILE A 289 -25.07 9.34 10.98
C ILE A 289 -24.62 8.82 12.34
N THR A 290 -25.06 7.62 12.73
CA THR A 290 -24.64 6.98 13.98
C THR A 290 -23.99 5.62 13.72
N GLU A 291 -22.97 5.31 14.52
CA GLU A 291 -22.33 3.98 14.53
C GLU A 291 -23.20 2.93 15.22
N LYS A 292 -24.11 3.37 16.06
CA LYS A 292 -25.00 2.52 16.86
C LYS A 292 -26.42 2.44 16.28
N GLY A 293 -27.33 1.89 17.05
CA GLY A 293 -28.73 1.76 16.68
C GLY A 293 -29.52 3.06 16.82
N VAL A 294 -30.66 3.10 16.14
CA VAL A 294 -31.64 4.18 16.23
C VAL A 294 -32.99 3.53 16.50
N SER A 295 -33.64 3.89 17.62
CA SER A 295 -34.95 3.38 17.96
C SER A 295 -36.02 3.87 16.98
N ASP A 296 -37.14 3.14 16.88
CA ASP A 296 -38.22 3.51 15.96
C ASP A 296 -38.84 4.85 16.35
N LEU A 297 -38.83 5.17 17.64
CA LEU A 297 -39.27 6.46 18.17
C LEU A 297 -38.35 7.60 17.71
N ALA A 298 -37.03 7.41 17.82
CA ALA A 298 -36.06 8.39 17.32
C ALA A 298 -36.17 8.58 15.81
N GLN A 299 -36.40 7.50 15.05
CA GLN A 299 -36.65 7.58 13.61
C GLN A 299 -37.84 8.48 13.28
N HIS A 300 -38.93 8.33 14.03
CA HIS A 300 -40.13 9.13 13.84
C HIS A 300 -39.85 10.63 14.11
N TYR A 301 -39.17 10.96 15.20
CA TYR A 301 -38.83 12.36 15.53
C TYR A 301 -37.92 12.98 14.47
N LEU A 302 -36.86 12.26 14.02
CA LEU A 302 -35.96 12.74 12.98
C LEU A 302 -36.65 12.89 11.62
N ALA A 303 -37.53 11.94 11.26
CA ALA A 303 -38.32 12.03 10.02
C ALA A 303 -39.28 13.21 10.04
N LYS A 304 -39.95 13.47 11.19
CA LYS A 304 -40.83 14.64 11.38
C LYS A 304 -40.08 15.97 11.30
N ALA A 305 -38.83 15.99 11.76
CA ALA A 305 -37.93 17.14 11.63
C ALA A 305 -37.29 17.26 10.21
N ASN A 306 -37.62 16.37 9.27
CA ASN A 306 -37.07 16.33 7.92
C ASN A 306 -35.55 16.08 7.89
N ILE A 307 -35.01 15.34 8.85
CA ILE A 307 -33.61 14.95 8.97
C ILE A 307 -33.42 13.54 8.43
N THR A 308 -32.44 13.33 7.56
CA THR A 308 -32.08 12.01 7.04
C THR A 308 -31.14 11.31 8.00
N ALA A 309 -31.47 10.10 8.46
CA ALA A 309 -30.69 9.36 9.44
C ALA A 309 -30.16 8.03 8.89
N PHE A 310 -28.96 7.67 9.32
CA PHE A 310 -28.30 6.38 9.05
C PHE A 310 -27.89 5.74 10.36
N ARG A 311 -28.10 4.41 10.46
CA ARG A 311 -27.77 3.62 11.65
C ARG A 311 -26.72 2.57 11.37
N ARG A 312 -25.99 2.16 12.40
CA ARG A 312 -25.01 1.05 12.37
C ARG A 312 -23.99 1.22 11.25
N LEU A 313 -23.47 2.44 11.10
CA LEU A 313 -22.34 2.67 10.21
C LEU A 313 -21.08 2.08 10.83
N ARG A 314 -20.16 1.57 10.00
CA ARG A 314 -18.87 1.07 10.48
C ARG A 314 -18.03 2.24 10.99
N LYS A 315 -17.32 2.05 12.11
CA LYS A 315 -16.43 3.07 12.68
C LYS A 315 -15.39 3.59 11.67
N THR A 316 -14.87 2.71 10.82
CA THR A 316 -13.93 3.09 9.76
C THR A 316 -14.55 4.01 8.72
N ASP A 317 -15.83 3.79 8.35
CA ASP A 317 -16.56 4.64 7.41
C ASP A 317 -16.89 5.98 8.05
N ASN A 318 -17.29 5.98 9.34
CA ASN A 318 -17.56 7.19 10.09
C ASN A 318 -16.33 8.11 10.19
N ASN A 319 -15.15 7.55 10.49
CA ASN A 319 -13.89 8.30 10.53
C ASN A 319 -13.53 8.90 9.14
N ARG A 320 -13.80 8.18 8.05
CA ARG A 320 -13.59 8.71 6.69
C ARG A 320 -14.53 9.85 6.37
N ILE A 321 -15.81 9.70 6.73
CA ILE A 321 -16.81 10.77 6.54
C ILE A 321 -16.41 11.99 7.35
N ALA A 322 -16.05 11.83 8.63
CA ALA A 322 -15.60 12.91 9.49
C ALA A 322 -14.48 13.74 8.84
N ARG A 323 -13.49 13.03 8.27
CA ARG A 323 -12.35 13.66 7.62
C ARG A 323 -12.73 14.33 6.28
N ALA A 324 -13.63 13.72 5.49
CA ALA A 324 -14.05 14.25 4.20
C ALA A 324 -14.94 15.49 4.32
N VAL A 325 -15.84 15.51 5.30
CA VAL A 325 -16.80 16.60 5.48
C VAL A 325 -16.36 17.66 6.50
N GLY A 326 -15.27 17.40 7.22
CA GLY A 326 -14.76 18.29 8.27
C GLY A 326 -15.64 18.28 9.52
N ALA A 327 -16.25 17.14 9.86
CA ALA A 327 -17.07 16.96 11.05
C ALA A 327 -16.27 16.32 12.19
N THR A 328 -16.70 16.57 13.43
CA THR A 328 -16.22 15.87 14.62
C THR A 328 -17.22 14.79 15.03
N ILE A 329 -16.74 13.61 15.44
CA ILE A 329 -17.61 12.55 15.94
C ILE A 329 -17.91 12.84 17.41
N VAL A 330 -19.19 13.01 17.73
CA VAL A 330 -19.65 13.36 19.08
C VAL A 330 -20.22 12.11 19.77
N SER A 331 -19.84 11.91 21.03
CA SER A 331 -20.26 10.75 21.83
C SER A 331 -21.48 11.03 22.73
N ARG A 332 -21.88 12.29 22.88
CA ARG A 332 -23.03 12.69 23.70
C ARG A 332 -23.83 13.78 22.99
N THR A 333 -25.14 13.68 23.05
CA THR A 333 -26.04 14.63 22.37
C THR A 333 -26.10 16.02 23.03
N ASP A 334 -25.84 16.08 24.35
CA ASP A 334 -25.80 17.32 25.13
C ASP A 334 -24.52 18.15 24.93
N GLU A 335 -23.47 17.55 24.37
CA GLU A 335 -22.16 18.20 24.10
C GLU A 335 -22.01 18.71 22.68
N ILE A 336 -23.00 18.55 21.81
CA ILE A 336 -22.92 18.93 20.39
C ILE A 336 -22.72 20.44 20.25
N GLN A 337 -21.68 20.83 19.50
CA GLN A 337 -21.39 22.21 19.13
C GLN A 337 -21.57 22.45 17.63
N GLU A 338 -21.77 23.70 17.24
CA GLU A 338 -21.85 24.08 15.82
C GLU A 338 -20.58 23.75 15.04
N SER A 339 -19.42 23.76 15.70
CA SER A 339 -18.12 23.36 15.15
C SER A 339 -18.01 21.89 14.77
N ASP A 340 -18.85 21.03 15.36
CA ASP A 340 -18.80 19.57 15.13
C ASP A 340 -19.56 19.15 13.87
N ILE A 341 -20.35 20.08 13.31
CA ILE A 341 -21.15 19.84 12.11
C ILE A 341 -20.28 20.00 10.86
N GLY A 342 -20.24 18.96 10.04
CA GLY A 342 -19.54 18.99 8.76
C GLY A 342 -20.32 19.80 7.71
N LEU A 343 -19.63 20.79 7.12
CA LEU A 343 -20.18 21.70 6.11
C LEU A 343 -19.50 21.57 4.75
N ASN A 344 -18.46 20.74 4.63
CA ASN A 344 -17.62 20.67 3.43
C ASN A 344 -18.19 19.77 2.33
N CYS A 345 -19.33 19.11 2.53
CA CYS A 345 -19.99 18.30 1.51
C CYS A 345 -20.83 19.16 0.58
N GLY A 346 -20.65 19.04 -0.75
CA GLY A 346 -21.47 19.77 -1.72
C GLY A 346 -22.76 19.04 -2.06
N LEU A 347 -22.71 17.72 -2.22
CA LEU A 347 -23.89 16.94 -2.63
C LEU A 347 -23.96 15.62 -1.86
N PHE A 348 -25.12 15.37 -1.29
CA PHE A 348 -25.53 14.05 -0.82
C PHE A 348 -26.57 13.47 -1.77
N GLU A 349 -26.33 12.27 -2.25
CA GLU A 349 -27.24 11.55 -3.14
C GLU A 349 -27.24 10.05 -2.82
N MET A 350 -28.41 9.43 -2.92
CA MET A 350 -28.56 7.98 -2.82
C MET A 350 -28.85 7.40 -4.20
N ARG A 351 -28.03 6.45 -4.63
CA ARG A 351 -28.19 5.73 -5.89
C ARG A 351 -28.40 4.24 -5.62
N LYS A 352 -29.33 3.64 -6.36
CA LYS A 352 -29.53 2.20 -6.33
C LYS A 352 -28.67 1.56 -7.42
N LEU A 353 -27.73 0.71 -7.01
CA LEU A 353 -26.89 -0.06 -7.91
C LEU A 353 -27.18 -1.56 -7.71
N GLY A 354 -27.82 -2.17 -8.69
CA GLY A 354 -28.32 -3.53 -8.54
C GLY A 354 -29.44 -3.63 -7.50
N ASN A 355 -29.23 -4.43 -6.46
CA ASN A 355 -30.18 -4.57 -5.35
C ASN A 355 -29.87 -3.68 -4.14
N ASP A 356 -28.68 -3.10 -4.08
CA ASP A 356 -28.19 -2.34 -2.93
C ASP A 356 -28.32 -0.83 -3.13
N TRP A 357 -28.54 -0.12 -2.01
CA TRP A 357 -28.53 1.33 -1.96
C TRP A 357 -27.16 1.81 -1.51
N PHE A 358 -26.60 2.75 -2.27
CA PHE A 358 -25.34 3.40 -1.97
C PHE A 358 -25.55 4.89 -1.73
N CYS A 359 -24.97 5.38 -0.64
CA CYS A 359 -24.96 6.78 -0.28
C CYS A 359 -23.67 7.42 -0.79
N TYR A 360 -23.79 8.50 -1.52
CA TYR A 360 -22.71 9.31 -2.06
C TYR A 360 -22.64 10.63 -1.33
N LEU A 361 -21.50 10.95 -0.77
CA LEU A 361 -21.13 12.26 -0.26
C LEU A 361 -20.05 12.79 -1.18
N THR A 362 -20.41 13.62 -2.14
CA THR A 362 -19.54 14.11 -3.22
C THR A 362 -19.36 15.62 -3.17
N ASP A 363 -18.47 16.12 -4.06
CA ASP A 363 -18.16 17.55 -4.16
C ASP A 363 -17.69 18.15 -2.83
N CYS A 364 -16.94 17.36 -2.05
CA CYS A 364 -16.38 17.83 -0.80
C CYS A 364 -15.27 18.86 -1.07
N LYS A 365 -15.31 19.98 -0.33
CA LYS A 365 -14.24 20.98 -0.34
C LYS A 365 -13.05 20.41 0.44
N ASP A 366 -11.90 20.22 -0.25
CA ASP A 366 -10.68 19.66 0.33
C ASP A 366 -10.92 18.31 1.04
N PRO A 367 -11.43 17.28 0.31
CA PRO A 367 -11.70 15.99 0.90
C PRO A 367 -10.37 15.31 1.22
N LYS A 368 -10.09 15.07 2.50
CA LYS A 368 -8.88 14.38 2.97
C LYS A 368 -9.08 12.88 3.06
N ALA A 369 -10.12 12.37 2.45
CA ALA A 369 -10.47 10.97 2.29
C ALA A 369 -11.19 10.78 0.96
N CYS A 370 -11.00 9.62 0.31
CA CYS A 370 -11.65 9.30 -0.94
C CYS A 370 -12.23 7.88 -0.93
N THR A 371 -13.16 7.64 -1.82
CA THR A 371 -13.64 6.30 -2.13
C THR A 371 -13.43 6.03 -3.61
N ILE A 372 -12.81 4.91 -3.92
CA ILE A 372 -12.57 4.44 -5.27
C ILE A 372 -13.63 3.40 -5.59
N VAL A 373 -14.41 3.63 -6.62
CA VAL A 373 -15.46 2.72 -7.07
C VAL A 373 -14.92 1.91 -8.22
N LEU A 374 -14.86 0.57 -8.04
CA LEU A 374 -14.47 -0.35 -9.09
C LEU A 374 -15.70 -1.07 -9.63
N ARG A 375 -15.87 -1.01 -10.96
CA ARG A 375 -16.92 -1.67 -11.72
C ARG A 375 -16.31 -2.73 -12.64
N GLY A 376 -17.03 -3.81 -12.90
CA GLY A 376 -16.56 -4.85 -13.81
C GLY A 376 -17.39 -6.10 -13.78
N GLY A 377 -17.22 -6.95 -14.80
CA GLY A 377 -18.06 -8.10 -15.07
C GLY A 377 -17.87 -9.30 -14.13
N SER A 378 -16.71 -9.43 -13.47
CA SER A 378 -16.41 -10.57 -12.58
C SER A 378 -15.78 -10.12 -11.27
N LYS A 379 -16.16 -10.78 -10.18
CA LYS A 379 -15.59 -10.54 -8.85
C LYS A 379 -14.08 -10.82 -8.80
N ASP A 380 -13.60 -11.82 -9.53
CA ASP A 380 -12.19 -12.21 -9.53
C ASP A 380 -11.34 -11.16 -10.26
N VAL A 381 -11.85 -10.64 -11.38
CA VAL A 381 -11.22 -9.52 -12.10
C VAL A 381 -11.17 -8.28 -11.22
N LEU A 382 -12.26 -7.95 -10.52
CA LEU A 382 -12.29 -6.81 -9.60
C LEU A 382 -11.30 -6.96 -8.44
N ASN A 383 -11.11 -8.17 -7.92
CA ASN A 383 -10.14 -8.44 -6.86
C ASN A 383 -8.70 -8.25 -7.35
N GLU A 384 -8.40 -8.63 -8.59
CA GLU A 384 -7.07 -8.42 -9.18
C GLU A 384 -6.81 -6.94 -9.48
N ILE A 385 -7.81 -6.24 -10.00
CA ILE A 385 -7.71 -4.79 -10.24
C ILE A 385 -7.52 -4.02 -8.93
N GLU A 386 -8.23 -4.40 -7.86
CA GLU A 386 -8.03 -3.82 -6.54
C GLU A 386 -6.58 -3.96 -6.08
N ARG A 387 -5.96 -5.14 -6.20
CA ARG A 387 -4.56 -5.36 -5.85
C ARG A 387 -3.63 -4.49 -6.68
N ASN A 388 -3.82 -4.49 -8.01
CA ASN A 388 -3.00 -3.70 -8.91
C ASN A 388 -3.09 -2.20 -8.61
N LEU A 389 -4.29 -1.72 -8.27
CA LEU A 389 -4.48 -0.33 -7.88
C LEU A 389 -3.87 -0.01 -6.51
N GLN A 390 -3.94 -0.96 -5.55
CA GLN A 390 -3.26 -0.82 -4.26
C GLN A 390 -1.76 -0.70 -4.43
N ASP A 391 -1.15 -1.56 -5.25
CA ASP A 391 0.29 -1.49 -5.57
C ASP A 391 0.65 -0.15 -6.21
N ALA A 392 -0.12 0.31 -7.19
CA ALA A 392 0.07 1.61 -7.83
C ALA A 392 -0.01 2.78 -6.84
N MET A 393 -1.00 2.78 -5.95
CA MET A 393 -1.14 3.80 -4.90
C MET A 393 0.04 3.75 -3.91
N GLN A 394 0.55 2.56 -3.56
CA GLN A 394 1.71 2.41 -2.69
C GLN A 394 2.99 2.97 -3.35
N VAL A 395 3.18 2.73 -4.65
CA VAL A 395 4.29 3.30 -5.42
C VAL A 395 4.25 4.84 -5.38
N VAL A 396 3.07 5.44 -5.62
CA VAL A 396 2.90 6.89 -5.51
C VAL A 396 3.18 7.39 -4.09
N ARG A 397 2.64 6.72 -3.07
CA ARG A 397 2.90 7.05 -1.65
C ARG A 397 4.39 7.05 -1.34
N ASN A 398 5.13 6.05 -1.84
CA ASN A 398 6.56 5.92 -1.57
C ASN A 398 7.35 7.10 -2.14
N VAL A 399 6.96 7.61 -3.32
CA VAL A 399 7.61 8.79 -3.93
C VAL A 399 7.18 10.08 -3.25
N VAL A 400 5.94 10.21 -2.82
CA VAL A 400 5.48 11.35 -2.01
C VAL A 400 6.26 11.46 -0.70
N ASN A 401 6.54 10.31 -0.05
CA ASN A 401 7.31 10.27 1.20
C ASN A 401 8.82 10.44 0.98
N ASN A 402 9.36 9.89 -0.12
CA ASN A 402 10.78 9.97 -0.46
C ASN A 402 10.93 10.19 -1.99
N PRO A 403 11.09 11.44 -2.43
CA PRO A 403 11.06 11.82 -3.84
C PRO A 403 12.37 11.47 -4.57
N LYS A 404 12.85 10.24 -4.40
CA LYS A 404 14.02 9.71 -5.08
C LYS A 404 13.62 8.56 -6.00
N LEU A 405 14.05 8.64 -7.26
CA LEU A 405 13.82 7.62 -8.28
C LEU A 405 15.13 7.00 -8.74
N VAL A 406 15.06 5.76 -9.17
CA VAL A 406 16.16 4.99 -9.76
C VAL A 406 15.71 4.36 -11.07
N PRO A 407 16.62 4.13 -12.05
CA PRO A 407 16.25 3.48 -13.31
C PRO A 407 15.85 2.03 -13.08
N GLY A 408 14.74 1.63 -13.71
CA GLY A 408 14.18 0.28 -13.65
C GLY A 408 14.82 -0.72 -14.59
N GLY A 409 14.10 -1.81 -14.90
CA GLY A 409 14.56 -2.81 -15.87
C GLY A 409 15.85 -3.53 -15.51
N GLY A 410 16.20 -3.62 -14.23
CA GLY A 410 17.45 -4.23 -13.75
C GLY A 410 18.69 -3.36 -13.92
N ALA A 411 18.54 -2.09 -14.33
CA ALA A 411 19.65 -1.16 -14.53
C ALA A 411 20.35 -0.83 -13.22
N ILE A 412 19.58 -0.49 -12.17
CA ILE A 412 20.15 -0.12 -10.86
C ILE A 412 20.85 -1.31 -10.19
N GLU A 413 20.30 -2.52 -10.32
CA GLU A 413 20.92 -3.73 -9.77
C GLU A 413 22.25 -4.04 -10.47
N MET A 414 22.31 -3.89 -11.80
CA MET A 414 23.55 -4.10 -12.57
C MET A 414 24.58 -3.02 -12.25
N ALA A 415 24.18 -1.75 -12.19
CA ALA A 415 25.05 -0.63 -11.83
C ALA A 415 25.66 -0.82 -10.44
N THR A 416 24.81 -1.19 -9.47
CA THR A 416 25.25 -1.49 -8.09
C THR A 416 26.18 -2.71 -8.06
N ALA A 417 25.87 -3.77 -8.82
CA ALA A 417 26.71 -4.96 -8.89
C ALA A 417 28.12 -4.66 -9.44
N VAL A 418 28.23 -3.87 -10.52
CA VAL A 418 29.51 -3.45 -11.10
C VAL A 418 30.30 -2.59 -10.12
N ALA A 419 29.66 -1.60 -9.50
CA ALA A 419 30.31 -0.73 -8.52
C ALA A 419 30.78 -1.51 -7.27
N LEU A 420 29.97 -2.45 -6.75
CA LEU A 420 30.34 -3.32 -5.63
C LEU A 420 31.54 -4.21 -5.96
N LYS A 421 31.62 -4.74 -7.18
CA LYS A 421 32.78 -5.54 -7.61
C LYS A 421 34.06 -4.73 -7.56
N LYS A 422 34.04 -3.52 -8.10
CA LYS A 422 35.20 -2.62 -8.07
C LYS A 422 35.55 -2.17 -6.63
N TYR A 423 34.52 -1.86 -5.83
CA TYR A 423 34.69 -1.51 -4.41
C TYR A 423 35.31 -2.66 -3.62
N GLY A 424 34.78 -3.89 -3.77
CA GLY A 424 35.25 -5.08 -3.06
C GLY A 424 36.69 -5.46 -3.45
N GLN A 425 37.08 -5.29 -4.70
CA GLN A 425 38.45 -5.53 -5.17
C GLN A 425 39.46 -4.51 -4.61
N SER A 426 39.04 -3.26 -4.34
CA SER A 426 39.92 -2.18 -3.92
C SER A 426 40.00 -1.98 -2.40
N LYS A 427 38.90 -2.28 -1.66
CA LYS A 427 38.78 -1.92 -0.23
C LYS A 427 38.59 -3.10 0.71
N ILE A 428 38.29 -4.28 0.20
CA ILE A 428 38.03 -5.47 1.04
C ILE A 428 39.13 -6.49 0.79
N ASP A 429 39.85 -6.83 1.86
CA ASP A 429 40.93 -7.83 1.79
C ASP A 429 40.60 -9.09 2.58
N GLY A 430 41.33 -10.18 2.30
CA GLY A 430 41.26 -11.42 3.02
C GLY A 430 40.02 -12.27 2.71
N ILE A 431 39.64 -13.12 3.67
CA ILE A 431 38.61 -14.16 3.51
C ILE A 431 37.20 -13.58 3.25
N GLN A 432 36.95 -12.31 3.54
CA GLN A 432 35.68 -11.65 3.34
C GLN A 432 35.47 -11.13 1.92
N GLN A 433 36.54 -11.03 1.10
CA GLN A 433 36.45 -10.46 -0.24
C GLN A 433 35.58 -11.29 -1.16
N ALA A 434 35.82 -12.61 -1.23
CA ALA A 434 35.04 -13.49 -2.08
C ALA A 434 33.55 -13.54 -1.73
N PRO A 435 33.13 -13.68 -0.46
CA PRO A 435 31.73 -13.56 -0.07
C PRO A 435 31.11 -12.18 -0.35
N PHE A 436 31.88 -11.09 -0.20
CA PHE A 436 31.42 -9.75 -0.55
C PHE A 436 31.09 -9.63 -2.05
N LEU A 437 31.97 -10.14 -2.91
CA LEU A 437 31.77 -10.16 -4.36
C LEU A 437 30.59 -11.04 -4.78
N ALA A 438 30.31 -12.11 -4.03
CA ALA A 438 29.16 -12.97 -4.29
C ALA A 438 27.81 -12.25 -4.15
N VAL A 439 27.70 -11.21 -3.29
CA VAL A 439 26.51 -10.37 -3.22
C VAL A 439 26.31 -9.58 -4.50
N ALA A 440 27.39 -9.06 -5.09
CA ALA A 440 27.31 -8.37 -6.38
C ALA A 440 26.86 -9.31 -7.50
N ASP A 441 27.32 -10.58 -7.49
CA ASP A 441 26.86 -11.59 -8.47
C ASP A 441 25.38 -11.96 -8.22
N ALA A 442 24.91 -11.97 -6.98
CA ALA A 442 23.52 -12.22 -6.64
C ALA A 442 22.58 -11.11 -7.14
N LEU A 443 23.00 -9.85 -7.11
CA LEU A 443 22.20 -8.73 -7.63
C LEU A 443 21.87 -8.87 -9.12
N GLU A 444 22.73 -9.51 -9.89
CA GLU A 444 22.50 -9.76 -11.31
C GLU A 444 21.32 -10.73 -11.58
N VAL A 445 20.74 -11.35 -10.55
CA VAL A 445 19.61 -12.28 -10.72
C VAL A 445 18.37 -11.57 -11.27
N ILE A 446 18.15 -10.30 -10.92
CA ILE A 446 16.98 -9.54 -11.37
C ILE A 446 17.03 -9.33 -12.89
N PRO A 447 18.06 -8.68 -13.49
CA PRO A 447 18.14 -8.56 -14.94
C PRO A 447 18.24 -9.93 -15.64
N ARG A 448 18.88 -10.93 -15.03
CA ARG A 448 18.93 -12.30 -15.54
C ARG A 448 17.54 -12.91 -15.67
N THR A 449 16.70 -12.75 -14.65
CA THR A 449 15.32 -13.25 -14.64
C THR A 449 14.45 -12.52 -15.66
N LEU A 450 14.60 -11.20 -15.78
CA LEU A 450 13.91 -10.41 -16.82
C LEU A 450 14.27 -10.90 -18.23
N ALA A 451 15.54 -11.08 -18.54
CA ALA A 451 16.00 -11.61 -19.83
C ALA A 451 15.43 -13.02 -20.10
N GLN A 452 15.39 -13.87 -19.07
CA GLN A 452 14.83 -15.21 -19.17
C GLN A 452 13.34 -15.19 -19.48
N ASN A 453 12.56 -14.34 -18.80
CA ASN A 453 11.12 -14.23 -19.00
C ASN A 453 10.76 -13.60 -20.37
N CYS A 454 11.62 -12.73 -20.90
CA CYS A 454 11.49 -12.20 -22.28
C CYS A 454 11.88 -13.21 -23.37
N GLY A 455 12.43 -14.38 -23.03
CA GLY A 455 12.81 -15.42 -23.98
C GLY A 455 14.08 -15.11 -24.81
N VAL A 456 14.91 -14.15 -24.35
CA VAL A 456 16.17 -13.81 -25.05
C VAL A 456 17.36 -14.59 -24.49
N SER A 457 18.48 -14.59 -25.22
CA SER A 457 19.71 -15.24 -24.77
C SER A 457 20.27 -14.55 -23.53
N VAL A 458 20.04 -15.13 -22.36
CA VAL A 458 20.42 -14.58 -21.06
C VAL A 458 21.92 -14.26 -20.99
N ILE A 459 22.77 -15.20 -21.41
CA ILE A 459 24.23 -15.03 -21.34
C ILE A 459 24.68 -13.82 -22.17
N ARG A 460 24.20 -13.72 -23.43
CA ARG A 460 24.54 -12.60 -24.30
C ARG A 460 24.06 -11.26 -23.74
N THR A 461 22.80 -11.19 -23.34
CA THR A 461 22.18 -9.95 -22.84
C THR A 461 22.87 -9.46 -21.57
N ILE A 462 23.11 -10.34 -20.59
CA ILE A 462 23.76 -9.96 -19.32
C ILE A 462 25.22 -9.57 -19.55
N THR A 463 25.97 -10.27 -20.43
CA THR A 463 27.37 -9.90 -20.75
C THR A 463 27.44 -8.53 -21.41
N GLN A 464 26.54 -8.22 -22.33
CA GLN A 464 26.48 -6.90 -22.98
C GLN A 464 26.06 -5.80 -21.99
N LEU A 465 25.09 -6.08 -21.12
CA LEU A 465 24.65 -5.14 -20.08
C LEU A 465 25.78 -4.81 -19.10
N ARG A 466 26.48 -5.84 -18.62
CA ARG A 466 27.66 -5.71 -17.76
C ARG A 466 28.77 -4.87 -18.42
N ALA A 467 29.04 -5.10 -19.69
CA ALA A 467 30.06 -4.36 -20.43
C ALA A 467 29.72 -2.87 -20.54
N LYS A 468 28.44 -2.52 -20.82
CA LYS A 468 28.00 -1.13 -20.87
C LYS A 468 28.13 -0.42 -19.52
N HIS A 469 27.71 -1.07 -18.41
CA HIS A 469 27.86 -0.51 -17.08
C HIS A 469 29.31 -0.40 -16.63
N ALA A 470 30.18 -1.35 -17.00
CA ALA A 470 31.60 -1.28 -16.69
C ALA A 470 32.29 -0.13 -17.43
N ALA A 471 32.00 0.05 -18.73
CA ALA A 471 32.54 1.15 -19.53
C ALA A 471 32.12 2.52 -18.93
N ALA A 472 30.85 2.69 -18.64
CA ALA A 472 30.34 3.93 -18.03
C ALA A 472 30.90 4.20 -16.62
N TYR A 473 31.16 3.15 -15.83
CA TYR A 473 31.82 3.30 -14.54
C TYR A 473 33.28 3.75 -14.68
N ASP A 474 34.02 3.18 -15.63
CA ASP A 474 35.43 3.51 -15.87
C ASP A 474 35.55 4.94 -16.47
N GLU A 475 34.64 5.37 -17.33
CA GLU A 475 34.54 6.76 -17.85
C GLU A 475 34.28 7.76 -16.72
N ALA A 476 33.30 7.53 -15.85
CA ALA A 476 32.98 8.41 -14.74
C ALA A 476 34.14 8.57 -13.74
N ASN A 477 34.92 7.52 -13.51
CA ASN A 477 36.10 7.57 -12.63
C ASN A 477 37.33 8.19 -13.31
N ALA A 478 37.40 8.21 -14.62
CA ALA A 478 38.48 8.90 -15.35
C ALA A 478 38.34 10.44 -15.27
N GLU A 479 37.11 10.94 -15.14
CA GLU A 479 36.81 12.38 -15.01
C GLU A 479 36.90 12.89 -13.55
N ALA A 480 36.76 12.02 -12.56
CA ALA A 480 36.75 12.38 -11.14
C ALA A 480 38.14 12.18 -10.52
N SER A 481 38.86 13.27 -10.23
CA SER A 481 40.23 13.22 -9.72
C SER A 481 40.39 12.81 -8.25
N ASP A 482 39.31 12.69 -7.43
CA ASP A 482 39.47 12.41 -5.99
C ASP A 482 38.36 11.62 -5.27
N LYS A 483 37.25 11.32 -5.90
CA LYS A 483 36.23 10.42 -5.32
C LYS A 483 35.61 9.60 -6.45
N ALA A 484 35.56 8.26 -6.27
CA ALA A 484 34.85 7.36 -7.19
C ALA A 484 33.40 7.84 -7.36
N ALA A 485 33.12 8.58 -8.42
CA ALA A 485 31.78 9.02 -8.76
C ALA A 485 31.04 7.81 -9.37
N PRO A 486 29.85 7.44 -8.87
CA PRO A 486 29.07 6.38 -9.50
C PRO A 486 28.69 6.83 -10.91
N SER A 487 28.83 5.94 -11.86
CA SER A 487 28.38 6.19 -13.23
C SER A 487 26.86 6.32 -13.23
N LYS A 488 26.32 7.38 -13.79
CA LYS A 488 24.86 7.54 -14.03
C LYS A 488 24.42 6.72 -15.24
N CYS A 489 24.75 5.42 -15.25
CA CYS A 489 24.40 4.54 -16.33
C CYS A 489 22.98 3.99 -16.13
N SER A 490 22.06 4.30 -17.03
CA SER A 490 20.65 3.92 -16.98
C SER A 490 20.29 2.77 -17.95
N TRP A 491 21.28 2.08 -18.52
CA TRP A 491 21.03 0.95 -19.40
C TRP A 491 20.40 -0.23 -18.63
N GLY A 492 19.29 -0.73 -19.15
CA GLY A 492 18.57 -1.89 -18.61
C GLY A 492 18.00 -2.77 -19.69
N ILE A 493 17.19 -3.74 -19.28
CA ILE A 493 16.52 -4.69 -20.16
C ILE A 493 15.09 -4.24 -20.37
N HIS A 494 14.69 -3.99 -21.62
CA HIS A 494 13.29 -3.74 -21.95
C HIS A 494 12.47 -5.00 -21.71
N GLY A 495 11.52 -4.94 -20.78
CA GLY A 495 10.82 -6.11 -20.28
C GLY A 495 9.91 -6.82 -21.30
N GLU A 496 9.58 -6.20 -22.44
CA GLU A 496 8.78 -6.81 -23.50
C GLU A 496 9.65 -7.41 -24.60
N THR A 497 10.69 -6.67 -25.06
CA THR A 497 11.51 -7.06 -26.20
C THR A 497 12.78 -7.79 -25.81
N GLY A 498 13.21 -7.69 -24.55
CA GLY A 498 14.48 -8.21 -24.06
C GLY A 498 15.71 -7.48 -24.58
N GLN A 499 15.56 -6.36 -25.30
CA GLN A 499 16.65 -5.54 -25.81
C GLN A 499 17.25 -4.65 -24.72
N LEU A 500 18.52 -4.30 -24.90
CA LEU A 500 19.19 -3.33 -24.03
C LEU A 500 18.82 -1.92 -24.47
N VAL A 501 18.18 -1.18 -23.60
CA VAL A 501 17.70 0.19 -23.84
C VAL A 501 18.09 1.10 -22.67
N ASP A 502 18.15 2.40 -22.95
CA ASP A 502 18.31 3.40 -21.90
C ASP A 502 16.96 3.62 -21.19
N MET A 503 16.89 3.24 -19.91
CA MET A 503 15.66 3.32 -19.11
C MET A 503 15.23 4.78 -18.87
N GLN A 504 16.16 5.72 -18.92
CA GLN A 504 15.85 7.13 -18.79
C GLN A 504 15.08 7.67 -20.00
N GLU A 505 15.50 7.31 -21.21
CA GLU A 505 14.83 7.70 -22.45
C GLU A 505 13.45 7.04 -22.57
N TYR A 506 13.33 5.78 -22.16
CA TYR A 506 12.07 5.05 -22.16
C TYR A 506 11.12 5.44 -21.01
N GLY A 507 11.62 6.17 -20.01
CA GLY A 507 10.81 6.61 -18.87
C GLY A 507 10.46 5.49 -17.87
N ILE A 508 11.26 4.41 -17.81
CA ILE A 508 11.05 3.29 -16.88
C ILE A 508 11.80 3.58 -15.58
N TRP A 509 11.04 3.97 -14.57
CA TRP A 509 11.55 4.37 -13.26
C TRP A 509 10.94 3.54 -12.14
N GLU A 510 11.68 3.41 -11.05
CA GLU A 510 11.21 2.76 -9.83
C GLU A 510 11.54 3.63 -8.61
N PRO A 511 10.75 3.61 -7.53
CA PRO A 511 11.06 4.35 -6.31
C PRO A 511 12.34 3.80 -5.65
N PHE A 512 13.23 4.68 -5.25
CA PHE A 512 14.44 4.31 -4.51
C PHE A 512 14.11 3.51 -3.23
N SER A 513 13.05 3.91 -2.50
CA SER A 513 12.62 3.25 -1.26
C SER A 513 12.28 1.78 -1.46
N VAL A 514 11.62 1.42 -2.58
CA VAL A 514 11.26 0.03 -2.91
C VAL A 514 12.53 -0.81 -3.14
N LYS A 515 13.48 -0.31 -3.94
CA LYS A 515 14.72 -1.04 -4.24
C LYS A 515 15.64 -1.15 -3.02
N ALA A 516 15.76 -0.08 -2.25
CA ALA A 516 16.55 -0.09 -1.01
C ALA A 516 15.97 -1.09 0.00
N GLN A 517 14.66 -1.10 0.19
CA GLN A 517 14.00 -2.05 1.07
C GLN A 517 14.13 -3.48 0.56
N THR A 518 13.96 -3.72 -0.75
CA THR A 518 14.15 -5.04 -1.37
C THR A 518 15.55 -5.60 -1.08
N MET A 519 16.60 -4.81 -1.30
CA MET A 519 17.98 -5.23 -1.04
C MET A 519 18.22 -5.48 0.44
N LYS A 520 17.76 -4.58 1.30
CA LYS A 520 17.90 -4.69 2.76
C LYS A 520 17.23 -5.95 3.28
N THR A 521 15.95 -6.11 3.00
CA THR A 521 15.14 -7.25 3.47
C THR A 521 15.70 -8.58 2.95
N ALA A 522 16.08 -8.67 1.66
CA ALA A 522 16.62 -9.88 1.07
C ALA A 522 17.94 -10.31 1.70
N ILE A 523 18.89 -9.37 1.85
CA ILE A 523 20.23 -9.69 2.37
C ILE A 523 20.18 -9.96 3.89
N GLU A 524 19.46 -9.18 4.67
CA GLU A 524 19.30 -9.38 6.11
C GLU A 524 18.67 -10.74 6.43
N SER A 525 17.64 -11.12 5.67
CA SER A 525 16.99 -12.40 5.85
C SER A 525 17.85 -13.58 5.39
N ALA A 526 18.60 -13.42 4.32
CA ALA A 526 19.61 -14.40 3.94
C ALA A 526 20.65 -14.59 5.05
N CYS A 527 21.10 -13.50 5.68
CA CYS A 527 22.00 -13.55 6.83
C CYS A 527 21.38 -14.26 8.03
N MET A 528 20.09 -14.06 8.31
CA MET A 528 19.39 -14.79 9.38
C MET A 528 19.30 -16.28 9.08
N ILE A 529 18.91 -16.67 7.86
CA ILE A 529 18.79 -18.08 7.47
C ILE A 529 20.14 -18.79 7.49
N LEU A 530 21.24 -18.11 7.11
CA LEU A 530 22.60 -18.65 7.16
C LEU A 530 23.10 -18.93 8.59
N ARG A 531 22.56 -18.23 9.59
CA ARG A 531 22.90 -18.41 11.00
C ARG A 531 22.13 -19.55 11.67
N ILE A 532 21.12 -20.10 11.00
CA ILE A 532 20.35 -21.23 11.54
C ILE A 532 21.16 -22.51 11.42
N ASP A 533 21.53 -23.08 12.54
CA ASP A 533 22.25 -24.35 12.63
C ASP A 533 21.28 -25.54 12.59
N ASP A 534 20.25 -25.53 13.44
CA ASP A 534 19.30 -26.63 13.55
C ASP A 534 17.84 -26.13 13.66
N ILE A 535 16.89 -27.00 13.36
CA ILE A 535 15.45 -26.75 13.43
C ILE A 535 14.83 -27.67 14.48
N VAL A 536 14.45 -27.09 15.60
CA VAL A 536 13.78 -27.83 16.69
C VAL A 536 12.27 -27.65 16.57
N SER A 537 11.55 -28.73 16.29
CA SER A 537 10.08 -28.71 16.25
C SER A 537 9.49 -29.14 17.59
N GLY A 538 8.70 -28.26 18.22
CA GLY A 538 7.90 -28.62 19.39
C GLY A 538 6.81 -29.63 19.02
N SER A 539 6.77 -30.81 19.64
CA SER A 539 5.61 -31.68 19.52
C SER A 539 4.44 -31.10 20.31
N LYS A 540 3.31 -30.80 19.63
CA LYS A 540 2.05 -30.58 20.35
C LYS A 540 1.74 -31.88 21.11
N LYS A 541 1.84 -31.89 22.43
CA LYS A 541 1.20 -32.92 23.24
C LYS A 541 -0.27 -32.89 22.87
N ARG A 542 -0.76 -33.94 22.21
CA ARG A 542 -2.19 -34.20 22.10
C ARG A 542 -2.68 -34.45 23.54
N GLY A 543 -3.34 -33.46 24.12
CA GLY A 543 -4.16 -33.60 25.30
C GLY A 543 -5.52 -34.13 24.91
#